data_62f4016a2e73f266f2bf2e51544f6a90
#
_entry.id   62f4016a2e73f266f2bf2e51544f6a90
#
_cell.length_a   1.000
_cell.length_b   1.000
_cell.length_c   1.000
_cell.angle_alpha   90.00
_cell.angle_beta   90.00
_cell.angle_gamma   90.00
#
_symmetry.space_group_name_H-M   'P 1'
#
loop_
_entity.id
_entity.type
_entity.pdbx_description
1 polymer ?
#
loop_
_entity_poly.entity_id
_entity_poly.type
_entity_poly.pdbx_seq_one_letter_code
_entity_poly.pdbx_strand_id
1 'polypeptide(L)' 'MNKQLLQAEGKYAWSVTVGAKGQIVIPKEAREIFGIAPGDTLLLLGDIKRGIAIPPKTLFAQLNNHIFGEEGETE' A
#
# COMPACT_ATOMS: atom_id res chain seq x y z
N MET A 1 -14.41 8.92 12.79
CA MET A 1 -13.85 9.07 13.73
C MET A 1 -12.47 9.15 13.81
N ASN A 2 -11.76 8.13 13.85
CA ASN A 2 -10.37 8.22 14.03
C ASN A 2 -9.65 8.91 12.92
N LYS A 3 -10.12 8.78 11.71
CA LYS A 3 -9.43 9.42 10.63
C LYS A 3 -9.48 10.92 10.75
N GLN A 4 -10.45 11.44 11.47
CA GLN A 4 -10.51 12.86 11.61
C GLN A 4 -9.43 13.40 12.48
N LEU A 5 -8.95 12.62 13.41
CA LEU A 5 -7.91 13.09 14.28
C LEU A 5 -6.61 13.29 13.53
N LEU A 6 -6.38 12.49 12.50
CA LEU A 6 -5.15 12.59 11.75
C LEU A 6 -5.35 13.24 10.41
N GLN A 7 -6.50 13.82 10.18
CA GLN A 7 -6.77 14.38 8.91
C GLN A 7 -6.07 15.67 8.72
N ALA A 8 -4.89 15.64 8.23
CA ALA A 8 -4.18 16.81 7.83
C ALA A 8 -4.17 16.69 6.36
N GLU A 9 -3.67 17.63 5.65
CA GLU A 9 -3.66 17.58 4.24
C GLU A 9 -3.12 16.33 3.69
N GLY A 10 -3.95 15.56 3.02
CA GLY A 10 -3.48 14.36 2.35
C GLY A 10 -3.19 13.20 3.28
N LYS A 11 -3.58 13.26 4.52
CA LYS A 11 -3.29 12.18 5.44
C LYS A 11 -4.56 11.62 6.06
N TYR A 12 -4.60 10.30 6.19
CA TYR A 12 -5.80 9.63 6.67
C TYR A 12 -5.41 8.49 7.60
N ALA A 13 -6.34 8.07 8.41
CA ALA A 13 -6.15 6.90 9.26
C ALA A 13 -7.43 6.09 9.25
N TRP A 14 -7.31 4.79 9.12
CA TRP A 14 -8.46 3.91 9.15
C TRP A 14 -8.14 2.73 10.06
N SER A 15 -9.16 2.19 10.69
CA SER A 15 -9.00 0.99 11.50
C SER A 15 -9.60 -0.16 10.75
N VAL A 16 -8.93 -1.29 10.74
CA VAL A 16 -9.45 -2.48 10.12
C VAL A 16 -9.21 -3.65 11.06
N THR A 17 -9.97 -4.71 10.88
CA THR A 17 -9.83 -5.89 11.72
C THR A 17 -9.22 -7.01 10.87
N VAL A 18 -8.24 -7.69 11.43
CA VAL A 18 -7.60 -8.79 10.72
C VAL A 18 -8.47 -10.02 10.85
N GLY A 19 -8.81 -10.64 9.73
CA GLY A 19 -9.63 -11.83 9.71
C GLY A 19 -8.85 -13.06 10.10
N ALA A 20 -9.56 -14.17 10.19
CA ALA A 20 -8.98 -15.41 10.65
C ALA A 20 -7.82 -15.89 9.81
N LYS A 21 -7.81 -15.55 8.55
CA LYS A 21 -6.74 -15.97 7.68
C LYS A 21 -5.69 -14.90 7.47
N GLY A 22 -5.70 -13.89 8.30
CA GLY A 22 -4.72 -12.82 8.17
C GLY A 22 -5.10 -11.76 7.15
N GLN A 23 -6.37 -11.71 6.77
CA GLN A 23 -6.79 -10.77 5.76
C GLN A 23 -7.36 -9.53 6.36
N ILE A 24 -7.25 -8.42 5.65
CA ILE A 24 -7.95 -7.21 6.03
C ILE A 24 -8.69 -6.71 4.80
N VAL A 25 -9.72 -5.92 5.01
CA VAL A 25 -10.43 -5.30 3.91
C VAL A 25 -9.94 -3.88 3.82
N ILE A 26 -9.46 -3.48 2.67
CA ILE A 26 -9.03 -2.10 2.49
C ILE A 26 -10.29 -1.26 2.39
N PRO A 27 -10.44 -0.25 3.24
CA PRO A 27 -11.66 0.55 3.27
C PRO A 27 -11.96 1.17 1.91
N LYS A 28 -13.25 1.32 1.62
CA LYS A 28 -13.66 1.86 0.36
C LYS A 28 -13.06 3.22 0.11
N GLU A 29 -13.04 4.07 1.11
CA GLU A 29 -12.48 5.39 0.97
C GLU A 29 -11.01 5.32 0.58
N ALA A 30 -10.27 4.39 1.19
CA ALA A 30 -8.87 4.23 0.87
C ALA A 30 -8.70 3.76 -0.57
N ARG A 31 -9.57 2.84 -1.01
CA ARG A 31 -9.48 2.35 -2.37
C ARG A 31 -9.73 3.47 -3.36
N GLU A 32 -10.67 4.34 -3.06
CA GLU A 32 -10.98 5.42 -3.96
C GLU A 32 -9.88 6.47 -3.99
N ILE A 33 -9.38 6.83 -2.85
CA ILE A 33 -8.33 7.83 -2.77
C ILE A 33 -7.05 7.37 -3.44
N PHE A 34 -6.68 6.12 -3.24
CA PHE A 34 -5.42 5.63 -3.75
C PHE A 34 -5.55 4.81 -5.04
N GLY A 35 -6.74 4.79 -5.61
CA GLY A 35 -6.92 4.13 -6.91
C GLY A 35 -6.67 2.64 -6.87
N ILE A 36 -7.14 1.96 -5.84
CA ILE A 36 -6.95 0.53 -5.71
C ILE A 36 -8.21 -0.18 -6.16
N ALA A 37 -8.07 -1.09 -7.08
CA ALA A 37 -9.22 -1.81 -7.63
C ALA A 37 -9.06 -3.31 -7.46
N PRO A 38 -10.16 -4.05 -7.51
CA PRO A 38 -10.09 -5.51 -7.39
C PRO A 38 -9.15 -6.05 -8.47
N GLY A 39 -8.33 -6.97 -8.09
CA GLY A 39 -7.39 -7.55 -9.02
C GLY A 39 -6.06 -6.86 -9.06
N ASP A 40 -5.95 -5.70 -8.47
CA ASP A 40 -4.68 -4.99 -8.45
C ASP A 40 -3.67 -5.74 -7.62
N THR A 41 -2.44 -5.64 -7.99
CA THR A 41 -1.34 -6.20 -7.22
C THR A 41 -0.70 -5.07 -6.43
N LEU A 42 -0.58 -5.25 -5.15
CA LEU A 42 -0.01 -4.23 -4.29
C LEU A 42 1.31 -4.70 -3.74
N LEU A 43 2.21 -3.76 -3.53
CA LEU A 43 3.47 -4.05 -2.90
C LEU A 43 3.33 -3.77 -1.42
N LEU A 44 3.75 -4.68 -0.59
CA LEU A 44 3.76 -4.46 0.85
C LEU A 44 5.21 -4.37 1.29
N LEU A 45 5.54 -3.31 1.97
CA LEU A 45 6.88 -3.16 2.50
C LEU A 45 6.81 -3.32 4.00
N GLY A 46 7.67 -4.14 4.56
CA GLY A 46 7.65 -4.38 5.99
C GLY A 46 8.96 -3.96 6.63
N ASP A 47 8.85 -3.34 7.79
CA ASP A 47 10.02 -2.92 8.53
C ASP A 47 9.74 -3.33 9.96
N ILE A 48 10.61 -4.10 10.54
CA ILE A 48 10.41 -4.60 11.87
C ILE A 48 10.12 -3.53 12.89
N LYS A 49 10.67 -2.37 12.72
CA LYS A 49 10.44 -1.29 13.65
C LYS A 49 9.31 -0.38 13.26
N ARG A 50 9.01 -0.25 11.99
CA ARG A 50 8.00 0.67 11.55
C ARG A 50 6.68 0.05 11.14
N GLY A 51 6.67 -1.24 10.84
CA GLY A 51 5.44 -1.91 10.46
C GLY A 51 5.36 -2.12 8.96
N ILE A 52 4.15 -2.19 8.47
CA ILE A 52 3.89 -2.50 7.08
C ILE A 52 3.32 -1.29 6.37
N ALA A 53 3.78 -1.06 5.17
CA ALA A 53 3.28 0.05 4.36
C ALA A 53 2.95 -0.44 2.98
N ILE A 54 1.98 0.21 2.33
CA ILE A 54 1.62 -0.05 0.96
C ILE A 54 1.95 1.24 0.22
N PRO A 55 3.07 1.28 -0.49
CA PRO A 55 3.46 2.51 -1.16
C PRO A 55 2.67 2.74 -2.43
N PRO A 56 2.80 3.90 -3.05
CA PRO A 56 2.09 4.19 -4.29
C PRO A 56 2.46 3.22 -5.38
N LYS A 57 1.54 2.97 -6.30
CA LYS A 57 1.79 2.07 -7.39
C LYS A 57 2.96 2.50 -8.24
N THR A 58 3.20 3.78 -8.30
CA THR A 58 4.32 4.28 -9.09
C THR A 58 5.63 3.78 -8.51
N LEU A 59 5.70 3.68 -7.18
CA LEU A 59 6.90 3.20 -6.56
C LEU A 59 7.09 1.72 -6.86
N PHE A 60 5.99 0.97 -6.86
CA PHE A 60 6.05 -0.45 -7.18
C PHE A 60 6.60 -0.61 -8.60
N ALA A 61 6.12 0.19 -9.54
CA ALA A 61 6.59 0.11 -10.91
C ALA A 61 8.06 0.46 -10.99
N GLN A 62 8.49 1.45 -10.27
CA GLN A 62 9.87 1.83 -10.28
C GLN A 62 10.77 0.75 -9.71
N LEU A 63 10.36 0.15 -8.61
CA LEU A 63 11.15 -0.90 -8.03
C LEU A 63 11.19 -2.12 -8.94
N ASN A 64 10.07 -2.44 -9.55
CA ASN A 64 10.01 -3.58 -10.42
C ASN A 64 10.94 -3.38 -11.61
N ASN A 65 10.94 -2.21 -12.20
CA ASN A 65 11.83 -1.93 -13.28
C ASN A 65 13.28 -1.96 -12.83
N HIS A 66 13.55 -1.40 -11.71
CA HIS A 66 14.91 -1.36 -11.21
C HIS A 66 15.45 -2.75 -10.93
N ILE A 67 14.64 -3.59 -10.32
CA ILE A 67 15.09 -4.90 -9.97
C ILE A 67 15.05 -5.89 -11.10
N PHE A 68 13.99 -5.91 -11.85
CA PHE A 68 13.89 -6.86 -12.93
C PHE A 68 14.20 -6.31 -14.30
N GLY A 69 13.78 -5.13 -14.60
CA GLY A 69 14.02 -4.55 -15.88
C GLY A 69 15.44 -4.18 -16.11
N GLU A 70 15.98 -3.45 -15.17
CA GLU A 70 17.31 -3.04 -15.30
C GLU A 70 18.21 -4.15 -15.21
N GLU A 71 17.95 -5.10 -14.41
CA GLU A 71 18.79 -6.18 -14.34
C GLU A 71 18.85 -6.90 -15.56
N GLY A 72 17.80 -6.99 -16.29
CA GLY A 72 17.83 -7.60 -17.53
C GLY A 72 18.81 -6.95 -18.39
N GLU A 73 19.00 -5.72 -18.24
CA GLU A 73 19.92 -5.07 -19.02
C GLU A 73 21.27 -5.25 -18.60
N THR A 74 21.49 -5.26 -17.41
CA THR A 74 22.84 -5.34 -16.96
C THR A 74 23.37 -6.68 -17.13
N GLU A 75 22.55 -7.60 -17.31
CA GLU A 75 23.10 -8.89 -17.46
C GLU A 75 23.31 -9.18 -18.67
#